data_e1b858d8ace53ce3c411930d157dcf87
#
_entry.id   e1b858d8ace53ce3c411930d157dcf87
#
_cell.length_a   1.000
_cell.length_b   1.000
_cell.length_c   1.000
_cell.angle_alpha   90.00
_cell.angle_beta   90.00
_cell.angle_gamma   90.00
#
_symmetry.space_group_name_H-M   'P 1'
#
loop_
_entity.id
_entity.type
_entity.pdbx_description
1 polymer ?
#
loop_
_entity_poly.entity_id
_entity_poly.type
_entity_poly.pdbx_seq_one_letter_code
_entity_poly.pdbx_strand_id
1 'polypeptide(L)'
;MNVPNHIAIILDGNGRWAKAKGMPRSYGHVKGCANLETVCDYMKELGVKYVTVYAFSTENWKRSKDEVDGLMKLFRSYLKKCIKLADKNKMRVRVIGEVSAFDQDIQESIARLEQYSQKYDEIYFQIALNYGSRDEIIRGIRKLAQDAADGKVKPKEIDEHVFDNYLDTAGIPNPDLMIRTSGELRLSNFLLWQMAYTEFYFTDVAWPDFNKAELIKAIEKYNQRDRRYGGVKEE
;
A
#
# COMPACT_ATOMS: atom_id res chain seq x y z
N MET A 1 18.85 5.05 14.91
CA MET A 1 17.50 5.38 14.40
C MET A 1 16.73 4.07 14.39
N ASN A 2 15.58 4.02 15.07
CA ASN A 2 14.71 2.86 15.03
C ASN A 2 13.93 2.91 13.72
N VAL A 3 14.05 1.88 12.87
CA VAL A 3 13.39 1.84 11.57
C VAL A 3 12.03 1.16 11.72
N PRO A 4 10.92 1.77 11.21
CA PRO A 4 9.62 1.12 11.17
C PRO A 4 9.71 -0.22 10.44
N ASN A 5 9.13 -1.28 11.01
CA ASN A 5 9.09 -2.60 10.37
C ASN A 5 8.20 -2.58 9.13
N HIS A 6 7.06 -1.84 9.19
CA HIS A 6 6.11 -1.70 8.10
C HIS A 6 5.81 -0.23 7.82
N ILE A 7 6.05 0.20 6.57
CA ILE A 7 5.72 1.55 6.08
C ILE A 7 4.61 1.43 5.02
N ALA A 8 3.49 2.14 5.26
CA ALA A 8 2.41 2.29 4.29
C ALA A 8 2.51 3.66 3.61
N ILE A 9 2.29 3.76 2.28
CA ILE A 9 2.45 5.01 1.54
C ILE A 9 1.26 5.28 0.63
N ILE A 10 0.69 6.48 0.74
CA ILE A 10 -0.26 7.02 -0.23
C ILE A 10 0.52 7.89 -1.22
N LEU A 11 0.64 7.40 -2.47
CA LEU A 11 1.45 7.97 -3.55
C LEU A 11 0.73 9.16 -4.22
N ASP A 12 0.48 10.24 -3.45
CA ASP A 12 -0.33 11.37 -3.94
C ASP A 12 0.52 12.45 -4.61
N GLY A 13 -0.15 13.24 -5.49
CA GLY A 13 0.43 14.41 -6.15
C GLY A 13 0.93 14.18 -7.57
N ASN A 14 0.96 12.96 -8.10
CA ASN A 14 1.47 12.66 -9.45
C ASN A 14 0.89 13.58 -10.53
N GLY A 15 -0.44 13.67 -10.61
CA GLY A 15 -1.12 14.47 -11.63
C GLY A 15 -0.95 15.98 -11.42
N ARG A 16 -0.97 16.47 -10.17
CA ARG A 16 -0.75 17.89 -9.83
C ARG A 16 0.68 18.31 -10.17
N TRP A 17 1.65 17.49 -9.85
CA TRP A 17 3.05 17.67 -10.16
C TRP A 17 3.31 17.79 -11.68
N ALA A 18 2.71 16.92 -12.49
CA ALA A 18 2.82 16.99 -13.94
C ALA A 18 2.18 18.27 -14.49
N LYS A 19 0.97 18.61 -14.02
CA LYS A 19 0.27 19.84 -14.43
C LYS A 19 1.07 21.10 -14.11
N ALA A 20 1.70 21.16 -12.94
CA ALA A 20 2.57 22.31 -12.56
C ALA A 20 3.77 22.47 -13.48
N LYS A 21 4.17 21.40 -14.18
CA LYS A 21 5.28 21.39 -15.20
C LYS A 21 4.76 21.49 -16.65
N GLY A 22 3.48 21.82 -16.86
CA GLY A 22 2.88 21.90 -18.19
C GLY A 22 2.73 20.53 -18.90
N MET A 23 2.83 19.42 -18.14
CA MET A 23 2.79 18.07 -18.68
C MET A 23 1.44 17.39 -18.42
N PRO A 24 1.02 16.41 -19.25
CA PRO A 24 -0.20 15.66 -19.02
C PRO A 24 -0.11 14.83 -17.72
N ARG A 25 -1.25 14.61 -17.05
CA ARG A 25 -1.33 13.85 -15.79
C ARG A 25 -0.66 12.47 -15.85
N SER A 26 -0.79 11.78 -17.00
CA SER A 26 -0.16 10.47 -17.26
C SER A 26 1.35 10.49 -17.14
N TYR A 27 2.01 11.58 -17.52
CA TYR A 27 3.45 11.75 -17.32
C TYR A 27 3.83 11.71 -15.83
N GLY A 28 3.03 12.34 -14.97
CA GLY A 28 3.24 12.30 -13.52
C GLY A 28 3.13 10.87 -12.96
N HIS A 29 2.17 10.09 -13.43
CA HIS A 29 2.03 8.69 -13.00
C HIS A 29 3.23 7.83 -13.44
N VAL A 30 3.76 8.03 -14.66
CA VAL A 30 4.99 7.36 -15.11
C VAL A 30 6.18 7.73 -14.24
N LYS A 31 6.34 9.01 -13.91
CA LYS A 31 7.40 9.47 -12.99
C LYS A 31 7.24 8.93 -11.57
N GLY A 32 5.99 8.86 -11.08
CA GLY A 32 5.69 8.26 -9.77
C GLY A 32 6.04 6.76 -9.71
N CYS A 33 5.81 6.00 -10.78
CA CYS A 33 6.25 4.60 -10.87
C CYS A 33 7.78 4.48 -10.84
N ALA A 34 8.51 5.34 -11.57
CA ALA A 34 9.97 5.35 -11.54
C ALA A 34 10.49 5.71 -10.14
N ASN A 35 9.84 6.68 -9.46
CA ASN A 35 10.22 7.05 -8.11
C ASN A 35 9.97 5.90 -7.11
N LEU A 36 8.92 5.12 -7.29
CA LEU A 36 8.64 3.97 -6.44
C LEU A 36 9.79 2.95 -6.46
N GLU A 37 10.38 2.69 -7.62
CA GLU A 37 11.55 1.81 -7.76
C GLU A 37 12.72 2.33 -6.91
N THR A 38 13.01 3.63 -7.00
CA THR A 38 14.07 4.29 -6.23
C THR A 38 13.81 4.26 -4.71
N VAL A 39 12.58 4.53 -4.31
CA VAL A 39 12.19 4.54 -2.88
C VAL A 39 12.21 3.12 -2.31
N CYS A 40 11.86 2.08 -3.09
CA CYS A 40 12.04 0.69 -2.67
C CYS A 40 13.51 0.35 -2.38
N ASP A 41 14.45 0.82 -3.22
CA ASP A 41 15.88 0.65 -2.97
C ASP A 41 16.30 1.32 -1.63
N TYR A 42 15.81 2.53 -1.36
CA TYR A 42 16.09 3.23 -0.08
C TYR A 42 15.49 2.49 1.13
N MET A 43 14.27 1.97 1.02
CA MET A 43 13.64 1.19 2.09
C MET A 43 14.43 -0.08 2.41
N LYS A 44 14.91 -0.78 1.36
CA LYS A 44 15.79 -1.93 1.53
C LYS A 44 17.08 -1.57 2.25
N GLU A 45 17.77 -0.51 1.83
CA GLU A 45 19.00 -0.02 2.47
C GLU A 45 18.80 0.33 3.95
N LEU A 46 17.61 0.85 4.30
CA LEU A 46 17.26 1.21 5.68
C LEU A 46 16.80 0.02 6.52
N GLY A 47 16.53 -1.14 5.91
CA GLY A 47 16.10 -2.35 6.62
C GLY A 47 14.60 -2.42 6.87
N VAL A 48 13.76 -1.68 6.12
CA VAL A 48 12.29 -1.79 6.17
C VAL A 48 11.89 -3.17 5.63
N LYS A 49 11.09 -3.90 6.40
CA LYS A 49 10.71 -5.28 6.06
C LYS A 49 9.42 -5.37 5.27
N TYR A 50 8.44 -4.52 5.58
CA TYR A 50 7.13 -4.51 4.94
C TYR A 50 6.83 -3.12 4.35
N VAL A 51 6.33 -3.10 3.13
CA VAL A 51 5.95 -1.88 2.42
C VAL A 51 4.59 -2.07 1.79
N THR A 52 3.63 -1.20 2.06
CA THR A 52 2.32 -1.19 1.38
C THR A 52 2.12 0.14 0.67
N VAL A 53 1.86 0.09 -0.63
CA VAL A 53 1.63 1.31 -1.44
C VAL A 53 0.20 1.38 -1.98
N TYR A 54 -0.41 2.57 -1.92
CA TYR A 54 -1.74 2.82 -2.46
C TYR A 54 -1.63 3.29 -3.91
N ALA A 55 -1.78 2.36 -4.85
CA ALA A 55 -1.57 2.63 -6.26
C ALA A 55 -2.88 2.94 -7.02
N PHE A 56 -4.02 2.30 -6.64
CA PHE A 56 -5.33 2.53 -7.26
C PHE A 56 -6.46 2.22 -6.29
N SER A 57 -7.27 3.23 -5.96
CA SER A 57 -8.42 3.05 -5.08
C SER A 57 -9.69 2.70 -5.84
N THR A 58 -10.68 2.13 -5.14
CA THR A 58 -12.03 1.88 -5.68
C THR A 58 -12.68 3.15 -6.21
N GLU A 59 -12.39 4.32 -5.62
CA GLU A 59 -12.91 5.62 -6.05
C GLU A 59 -12.28 6.12 -7.35
N ASN A 60 -11.11 5.60 -7.75
CA ASN A 60 -10.40 6.03 -8.97
C ASN A 60 -11.12 5.63 -10.27
N TRP A 61 -12.03 4.65 -10.23
CA TRP A 61 -12.90 4.32 -11.35
C TRP A 61 -13.83 5.49 -11.77
N LYS A 62 -14.07 6.46 -10.87
CA LYS A 62 -14.87 7.65 -11.13
C LYS A 62 -14.12 8.73 -11.91
N ARG A 63 -12.83 8.54 -12.19
CA ARG A 63 -12.03 9.45 -13.02
C ARG A 63 -12.46 9.41 -14.47
N SER A 64 -11.99 10.37 -15.28
CA SER A 64 -12.26 10.35 -16.71
C SER A 64 -11.80 9.02 -17.34
N LYS A 65 -12.52 8.58 -18.37
CA LYS A 65 -12.17 7.34 -19.10
C LYS A 65 -10.73 7.37 -19.59
N ASP A 66 -10.27 8.48 -20.16
CA ASP A 66 -8.91 8.61 -20.67
C ASP A 66 -7.85 8.44 -19.57
N GLU A 67 -8.13 8.95 -18.36
CA GLU A 67 -7.21 8.78 -17.21
C GLU A 67 -7.19 7.32 -16.75
N VAL A 68 -8.35 6.66 -16.66
CA VAL A 68 -8.46 5.24 -16.28
C VAL A 68 -7.76 4.36 -17.31
N ASP A 69 -8.03 4.55 -18.61
CA ASP A 69 -7.40 3.79 -19.70
C ASP A 69 -5.86 3.97 -19.68
N GLY A 70 -5.40 5.19 -19.41
CA GLY A 70 -3.98 5.50 -19.24
C GLY A 70 -3.35 4.74 -18.05
N LEU A 71 -4.06 4.65 -16.92
CA LEU A 71 -3.61 3.90 -15.74
C LEU A 71 -3.59 2.38 -16.03
N MET A 72 -4.58 1.84 -16.74
CA MET A 72 -4.59 0.41 -17.14
C MET A 72 -3.40 0.07 -18.04
N LYS A 73 -3.06 0.93 -19.00
CA LYS A 73 -1.86 0.77 -19.83
C LYS A 73 -0.58 0.81 -18.98
N LEU A 74 -0.52 1.72 -18.00
CA LEU A 74 0.61 1.82 -17.09
C LEU A 74 0.75 0.57 -16.23
N PHE A 75 -0.35 0.02 -15.68
CA PHE A 75 -0.33 -1.22 -14.89
C PHE A 75 0.20 -2.39 -15.70
N ARG A 76 -0.28 -2.59 -16.95
CA ARG A 76 0.25 -3.63 -17.85
C ARG A 76 1.77 -3.53 -18.03
N SER A 77 2.26 -2.32 -18.21
CA SER A 77 3.70 -2.06 -18.37
C SER A 77 4.47 -2.28 -17.06
N TYR A 78 3.91 -1.78 -15.95
CA TYR A 78 4.60 -1.78 -14.66
C TYR A 78 4.65 -3.17 -14.01
N LEU A 79 3.58 -3.96 -14.08
CA LEU A 79 3.56 -5.33 -13.56
C LEU A 79 4.66 -6.20 -14.20
N LYS A 80 4.94 -6.01 -15.51
CA LYS A 80 6.06 -6.68 -16.18
C LYS A 80 7.41 -6.26 -15.63
N LYS A 81 7.59 -4.97 -15.27
CA LYS A 81 8.81 -4.46 -14.64
C LYS A 81 8.95 -4.93 -13.19
N CYS A 82 7.85 -5.08 -12.48
CA CYS A 82 7.86 -5.53 -11.08
C CYS A 82 8.53 -6.90 -10.90
N ILE A 83 8.48 -7.78 -11.91
CA ILE A 83 9.21 -9.06 -11.86
C ILE A 83 10.72 -8.82 -11.73
N LYS A 84 11.28 -7.90 -12.53
CA LYS A 84 12.70 -7.56 -12.46
C LYS A 84 13.06 -6.85 -11.15
N LEU A 85 12.17 -5.98 -10.67
CA LEU A 85 12.34 -5.26 -9.41
C LEU A 85 12.29 -6.22 -8.21
N ALA A 86 11.36 -7.18 -8.24
CA ALA A 86 11.27 -8.24 -7.24
C ALA A 86 12.55 -9.09 -7.20
N ASP A 87 13.11 -9.42 -8.37
CA ASP A 87 14.36 -10.18 -8.44
C ASP A 87 15.56 -9.39 -7.91
N LYS A 88 15.71 -8.11 -8.35
CA LYS A 88 16.78 -7.21 -7.90
C LYS A 88 16.78 -7.01 -6.38
N ASN A 89 15.61 -6.74 -5.80
CA ASN A 89 15.47 -6.38 -4.39
C ASN A 89 15.09 -7.56 -3.50
N LYS A 90 14.97 -8.76 -4.05
CA LYS A 90 14.51 -9.96 -3.33
C LYS A 90 13.18 -9.71 -2.61
N MET A 91 12.25 -9.07 -3.34
CA MET A 91 10.94 -8.68 -2.81
C MET A 91 9.89 -9.75 -3.09
N ARG A 92 9.15 -10.14 -2.06
CA ARG A 92 7.92 -10.90 -2.19
C ARG A 92 6.78 -9.92 -2.42
N VAL A 93 6.18 -9.95 -3.61
CA VAL A 93 5.10 -9.04 -3.99
C VAL A 93 3.75 -9.69 -3.75
N ARG A 94 2.80 -8.92 -3.23
CA ARG A 94 1.38 -9.27 -3.08
C ARG A 94 0.52 -8.11 -3.52
N VAL A 95 -0.54 -8.38 -4.26
CA VAL A 95 -1.56 -7.40 -4.59
C VAL A 95 -2.72 -7.56 -3.63
N ILE A 96 -3.18 -6.45 -3.04
CA ILE A 96 -4.35 -6.40 -2.16
C ILE A 96 -5.43 -5.56 -2.82
N GLY A 97 -6.70 -5.94 -2.61
CA GLY A 97 -7.87 -5.33 -3.23
C GLY A 97 -8.62 -6.29 -4.15
N GLU A 98 -9.72 -5.82 -4.73
CA GLU A 98 -10.59 -6.65 -5.60
C GLU A 98 -10.07 -6.65 -7.05
N VAL A 99 -9.23 -7.62 -7.36
CA VAL A 99 -8.55 -7.71 -8.67
C VAL A 99 -9.45 -8.21 -9.79
N SER A 100 -10.59 -8.84 -9.49
CA SER A 100 -11.51 -9.37 -10.50
C SER A 100 -12.16 -8.28 -11.38
N ALA A 101 -12.12 -7.02 -10.93
CA ALA A 101 -12.60 -5.88 -11.70
C ALA A 101 -11.66 -5.44 -12.85
N PHE A 102 -10.43 -5.96 -12.87
CA PHE A 102 -9.49 -5.67 -13.96
C PHE A 102 -9.66 -6.64 -15.13
N ASP A 103 -9.18 -6.22 -16.31
CA ASP A 103 -9.12 -7.10 -17.49
C ASP A 103 -8.29 -8.35 -17.20
N GLN A 104 -8.62 -9.45 -17.87
CA GLN A 104 -8.02 -10.78 -17.65
C GLN A 104 -6.49 -10.77 -17.74
N ASP A 105 -5.92 -10.03 -18.68
CA ASP A 105 -4.47 -9.93 -18.88
C ASP A 105 -3.73 -9.24 -17.71
N ILE A 106 -4.40 -8.32 -17.01
CA ILE A 106 -3.88 -7.69 -15.78
C ILE A 106 -3.95 -8.69 -14.63
N GLN A 107 -5.06 -9.41 -14.47
CA GLN A 107 -5.22 -10.45 -13.44
C GLN A 107 -4.15 -11.55 -13.59
N GLU A 108 -3.92 -12.05 -14.81
CA GLU A 108 -2.87 -13.02 -15.10
C GLU A 108 -1.46 -12.49 -14.80
N SER A 109 -1.21 -11.20 -15.11
CA SER A 109 0.06 -10.56 -14.82
C SER A 109 0.32 -10.42 -13.31
N ILE A 110 -0.73 -10.15 -12.52
CA ILE A 110 -0.69 -10.11 -11.06
C ILE A 110 -0.37 -11.51 -10.52
N ALA A 111 -1.15 -12.53 -10.89
CA ALA A 111 -0.95 -13.89 -10.43
C ALA A 111 0.47 -14.41 -10.75
N ARG A 112 0.97 -14.13 -11.96
CA ARG A 112 2.34 -14.46 -12.35
C ARG A 112 3.39 -13.77 -11.52
N LEU A 113 3.22 -12.47 -11.21
CA LEU A 113 4.13 -11.71 -10.38
C LEU A 113 4.19 -12.25 -8.95
N GLU A 114 3.02 -12.51 -8.35
CA GLU A 114 2.92 -13.08 -7.00
C GLU A 114 3.59 -14.46 -6.93
N GLN A 115 3.25 -15.36 -7.85
CA GLN A 115 3.85 -16.69 -7.93
C GLN A 115 5.37 -16.64 -8.10
N TYR A 116 5.87 -15.77 -9.01
CA TYR A 116 7.31 -15.64 -9.26
C TYR A 116 8.07 -15.14 -8.03
N SER A 117 7.49 -14.21 -7.29
CA SER A 117 8.13 -13.54 -6.16
C SER A 117 8.02 -14.29 -4.82
N GLN A 118 7.23 -15.37 -4.74
CA GLN A 118 7.04 -16.16 -3.50
C GLN A 118 8.34 -16.70 -2.89
N LYS A 119 9.36 -16.89 -3.72
CA LYS A 119 10.70 -17.40 -3.29
C LYS A 119 11.53 -16.36 -2.53
N TYR A 120 11.10 -15.09 -2.48
CA TYR A 120 11.81 -14.01 -1.81
C TYR A 120 11.20 -13.68 -0.46
N ASP A 121 12.03 -13.22 0.46
CA ASP A 121 11.66 -12.91 1.84
C ASP A 121 12.42 -11.71 2.44
N GLU A 122 13.24 -10.99 1.66
CA GLU A 122 13.97 -9.83 2.17
C GLU A 122 13.04 -8.64 2.42
N ILE A 123 12.11 -8.37 1.48
CA ILE A 123 11.07 -7.33 1.60
C ILE A 123 9.73 -7.93 1.20
N TYR A 124 8.70 -7.64 1.98
CA TYR A 124 7.30 -7.93 1.65
C TYR A 124 6.66 -6.65 1.10
N PHE A 125 6.34 -6.66 -0.19
CA PHE A 125 5.84 -5.49 -0.90
C PHE A 125 4.38 -5.69 -1.32
N GLN A 126 3.46 -4.91 -0.72
CA GLN A 126 2.04 -4.95 -1.05
C GLN A 126 1.67 -3.79 -1.95
N ILE A 127 0.92 -4.08 -3.01
CA ILE A 127 0.37 -3.08 -3.94
C ILE A 127 -1.14 -3.08 -3.80
N ALA A 128 -1.71 -2.01 -3.23
CA ALA A 128 -3.15 -1.85 -3.13
C ALA A 128 -3.71 -1.38 -4.49
N LEU A 129 -4.38 -2.30 -5.21
CA LEU A 129 -4.99 -2.10 -6.51
C LEU A 129 -6.49 -2.39 -6.44
N ASN A 130 -7.31 -1.48 -6.95
CA ASN A 130 -8.76 -1.50 -6.76
C ASN A 130 -9.13 -1.79 -5.31
N TYR A 131 -8.40 -1.10 -4.42
CA TYR A 131 -8.50 -1.28 -2.98
C TYR A 131 -9.31 -0.14 -2.35
N GLY A 132 -10.09 -0.49 -1.36
CA GLY A 132 -10.72 0.42 -0.42
C GLY A 132 -11.00 -0.33 0.88
N SER A 133 -10.57 0.22 2.03
CA SER A 133 -10.68 -0.49 3.29
C SER A 133 -12.11 -0.85 3.68
N ARG A 134 -13.09 0.02 3.37
CA ARG A 134 -14.50 -0.30 3.61
C ARG A 134 -14.98 -1.49 2.78
N ASP A 135 -14.54 -1.60 1.52
CA ASP A 135 -14.84 -2.74 0.67
C ASP A 135 -14.15 -4.01 1.21
N GLU A 136 -12.89 -3.94 1.55
CA GLU A 136 -12.14 -5.03 2.16
C GLU A 136 -12.84 -5.58 3.41
N ILE A 137 -13.22 -4.68 4.33
CA ILE A 137 -13.93 -5.04 5.57
C ILE A 137 -15.24 -5.77 5.25
N ILE A 138 -16.05 -5.25 4.31
CA ILE A 138 -17.32 -5.91 3.93
C ILE A 138 -17.07 -7.26 3.28
N ARG A 139 -16.03 -7.41 2.44
CA ARG A 139 -15.65 -8.72 1.87
C ARG A 139 -15.21 -9.69 2.97
N GLY A 140 -14.41 -9.22 3.93
CA GLY A 140 -14.00 -10.01 5.10
C GLY A 140 -15.18 -10.45 5.95
N ILE A 141 -16.11 -9.53 6.28
CA ILE A 141 -17.33 -9.85 7.04
C ILE A 141 -18.17 -10.92 6.32
N ARG A 142 -18.35 -10.83 5.00
CA ARG A 142 -19.13 -11.82 4.23
C ARG A 142 -18.49 -13.21 4.30
N LYS A 143 -17.18 -13.32 4.18
CA LYS A 143 -16.43 -14.59 4.30
C LYS A 143 -16.57 -15.15 5.72
N LEU A 144 -16.36 -14.32 6.74
CA LEU A 144 -16.49 -14.72 8.14
C LEU A 144 -17.91 -15.18 8.48
N ALA A 145 -18.93 -14.46 8.02
CA ALA A 145 -20.33 -14.83 8.21
C ALA A 145 -20.65 -16.18 7.55
N GLN A 146 -20.11 -16.45 6.35
CA GLN A 146 -20.28 -17.74 5.69
C GLN A 146 -19.58 -18.87 6.48
N ASP A 147 -18.35 -18.65 6.94
CA ASP A 147 -17.64 -19.64 7.75
C ASP A 147 -18.28 -19.90 9.11
N ALA A 148 -18.94 -18.89 9.71
CA ALA A 148 -19.76 -19.08 10.90
C ALA A 148 -21.02 -19.88 10.59
N ALA A 149 -21.71 -19.63 9.48
CA ALA A 149 -22.88 -20.42 9.05
C ALA A 149 -22.50 -21.87 8.73
N ASP A 150 -21.31 -22.11 8.17
CA ASP A 150 -20.77 -23.44 7.89
C ASP A 150 -20.24 -24.15 9.15
N GLY A 151 -20.27 -23.50 10.32
CA GLY A 151 -19.79 -24.07 11.59
C GLY A 151 -18.26 -24.13 11.74
N LYS A 152 -17.49 -23.49 10.83
CA LYS A 152 -16.01 -23.46 10.89
C LYS A 152 -15.51 -22.49 11.96
N VAL A 153 -16.28 -21.44 12.26
CA VAL A 153 -15.97 -20.43 13.27
C VAL A 153 -17.21 -20.23 14.15
N LYS A 154 -17.04 -20.26 15.47
CA LYS A 154 -18.16 -19.97 16.37
C LYS A 154 -18.26 -18.47 16.61
N PRO A 155 -19.48 -17.87 16.57
CA PRO A 155 -19.65 -16.42 16.77
C PRO A 155 -18.96 -15.87 18.04
N LYS A 156 -18.95 -16.63 19.13
CA LYS A 156 -18.30 -16.25 20.40
C LYS A 156 -16.77 -16.26 20.37
N GLU A 157 -16.16 -16.86 19.35
CA GLU A 157 -14.72 -16.96 19.16
C GLU A 157 -14.20 -15.88 18.22
N ILE A 158 -15.12 -15.05 17.66
CA ILE A 158 -14.75 -13.95 16.76
C ILE A 158 -14.19 -12.80 17.60
N ASP A 159 -12.91 -12.51 17.41
CA ASP A 159 -12.19 -11.36 17.93
C ASP A 159 -11.43 -10.64 16.80
N GLU A 160 -10.63 -9.63 17.14
CA GLU A 160 -9.84 -8.87 16.17
C GLU A 160 -8.84 -9.76 15.43
N HIS A 161 -8.20 -10.72 16.12
CA HIS A 161 -7.21 -11.64 15.53
C HIS A 161 -7.85 -12.63 14.55
N VAL A 162 -9.04 -13.12 14.86
CA VAL A 162 -9.81 -13.95 13.94
C VAL A 162 -10.16 -13.13 12.70
N PHE A 163 -10.66 -11.91 12.87
CA PHE A 163 -11.06 -11.08 11.73
C PHE A 163 -9.88 -10.64 10.85
N ASP A 164 -8.70 -10.41 11.42
CA ASP A 164 -7.46 -10.10 10.67
C ASP A 164 -7.16 -11.13 9.56
N ASN A 165 -7.52 -12.42 9.79
CA ASN A 165 -7.32 -13.49 8.81
C ASN A 165 -8.30 -13.43 7.62
N TYR A 166 -9.34 -12.61 7.69
CA TYR A 166 -10.32 -12.41 6.62
C TYR A 166 -10.04 -11.17 5.77
N LEU A 167 -9.05 -10.36 6.16
CA LEU A 167 -8.62 -9.20 5.42
C LEU A 167 -7.59 -9.55 4.33
N ASP A 168 -7.48 -8.69 3.31
CA ASP A 168 -6.51 -8.87 2.23
C ASP A 168 -5.06 -8.82 2.74
N THR A 169 -4.84 -8.20 3.90
CA THR A 169 -3.56 -8.08 4.59
C THR A 169 -3.25 -9.24 5.54
N ALA A 170 -4.04 -10.32 5.56
CA ALA A 170 -3.82 -11.47 6.42
C ALA A 170 -2.37 -11.97 6.38
N GLY A 171 -1.75 -12.14 7.55
CA GLY A 171 -0.35 -12.56 7.71
C GLY A 171 0.69 -11.43 7.52
N ILE A 172 0.26 -10.20 7.33
CA ILE A 172 1.12 -9.01 7.24
C ILE A 172 0.94 -8.19 8.53
N PRO A 173 2.01 -7.76 9.20
CA PRO A 173 1.89 -6.91 10.38
C PRO A 173 1.28 -5.55 10.02
N ASN A 174 0.56 -4.94 10.96
CA ASN A 174 0.01 -3.60 10.79
C ASN A 174 1.12 -2.57 10.52
N PRO A 175 0.85 -1.49 9.76
CA PRO A 175 1.83 -0.45 9.53
C PRO A 175 2.25 0.27 10.82
N ASP A 176 3.56 0.47 10.99
CA ASP A 176 4.09 1.34 12.05
C ASP A 176 4.00 2.82 11.68
N LEU A 177 4.25 3.11 10.39
CA LEU A 177 4.28 4.45 9.83
C LEU A 177 3.48 4.50 8.53
N MET A 178 2.57 5.46 8.43
CA MET A 178 1.91 5.82 7.17
C MET A 178 2.43 7.17 6.68
N ILE A 179 2.86 7.22 5.43
CA ILE A 179 3.32 8.42 4.76
C ILE A 179 2.31 8.83 3.70
N ARG A 180 1.88 10.10 3.70
CA ARG A 180 1.12 10.66 2.58
C ARG A 180 1.78 11.91 2.05
N THR A 181 2.00 11.94 0.73
CA THR A 181 2.61 13.03 -0.01
C THR A 181 1.58 14.05 -0.50
N SER A 182 2.05 15.25 -0.87
CA SER A 182 1.26 16.30 -1.56
C SER A 182 0.24 17.05 -0.69
N GLY A 183 0.48 17.19 0.63
CA GLY A 183 -0.21 18.11 1.52
C GLY A 183 -1.63 17.71 1.96
N GLU A 184 -2.10 16.53 1.59
CA GLU A 184 -3.46 16.09 1.93
C GLU A 184 -3.50 15.35 3.27
N LEU A 185 -4.36 15.77 4.20
CA LEU A 185 -4.43 15.28 5.58
C LEU A 185 -5.58 14.30 5.81
N ARG A 186 -5.73 13.32 4.94
CA ARG A 186 -6.79 12.28 5.02
C ARG A 186 -6.25 10.92 4.59
N LEU A 187 -6.92 9.83 5.01
CA LEU A 187 -6.53 8.44 4.71
C LEU A 187 -7.11 7.93 3.39
N SER A 188 -8.15 8.58 2.87
CA SER A 188 -8.80 8.21 1.60
C SER A 188 -9.18 6.74 1.50
N ASN A 189 -9.74 6.17 2.58
CA ASN A 189 -10.20 4.78 2.63
C ASN A 189 -9.05 3.74 2.50
N PHE A 190 -7.83 4.11 2.91
CA PHE A 190 -6.65 3.24 2.88
C PHE A 190 -6.41 2.62 4.26
N LEU A 191 -6.35 1.29 4.34
CA LEU A 191 -5.96 0.47 5.50
C LEU A 191 -6.60 0.91 6.84
N LEU A 192 -7.91 1.27 6.86
CA LEU A 192 -8.55 1.84 8.05
C LEU A 192 -8.50 0.91 9.26
N TRP A 193 -8.65 -0.39 9.06
CA TRP A 193 -8.54 -1.38 10.12
C TRP A 193 -7.11 -1.48 10.63
N GLN A 194 -6.17 -1.65 9.73
CA GLN A 194 -4.77 -1.92 10.02
C GLN A 194 -4.03 -0.73 10.63
N MET A 195 -4.55 0.51 10.42
CA MET A 195 -3.90 1.74 10.88
C MET A 195 -4.38 2.25 12.24
N ALA A 196 -5.06 1.43 13.03
CA ALA A 196 -5.61 1.83 14.34
C ALA A 196 -4.56 2.45 15.29
N TYR A 197 -3.31 1.98 15.23
CA TYR A 197 -2.20 2.45 16.07
C TYR A 197 -0.99 2.92 15.26
N THR A 198 -1.19 3.24 13.98
CA THR A 198 -0.15 3.70 13.07
C THR A 198 0.20 5.16 13.31
N GLU A 199 1.48 5.51 13.28
CA GLU A 199 1.94 6.89 13.26
C GLU A 199 1.82 7.49 11.85
N PHE A 200 1.38 8.74 11.74
CA PHE A 200 1.17 9.40 10.46
C PHE A 200 2.22 10.48 10.19
N TYR A 201 2.73 10.49 8.96
CA TYR A 201 3.58 11.56 8.44
C TYR A 201 2.97 12.11 7.14
N PHE A 202 2.64 13.39 7.16
CA PHE A 202 2.13 14.13 6.00
C PHE A 202 3.21 15.10 5.51
N THR A 203 3.41 15.19 4.20
CA THR A 203 4.37 16.11 3.59
C THR A 203 3.78 16.80 2.37
N ASP A 204 4.14 18.07 2.16
CA ASP A 204 3.74 18.84 0.97
C ASP A 204 4.46 18.38 -0.30
N VAL A 205 5.57 17.65 -0.16
CA VAL A 205 6.33 17.12 -1.29
C VAL A 205 5.46 16.17 -2.09
N ALA A 206 5.33 16.39 -3.40
CA ALA A 206 4.61 15.49 -4.30
C ALA A 206 5.38 14.17 -4.49
N TRP A 207 4.64 13.07 -4.69
CA TRP A 207 5.25 11.75 -4.80
C TRP A 207 6.40 11.65 -5.82
N PRO A 208 6.36 12.22 -7.03
CA PRO A 208 7.50 12.16 -7.96
C PRO A 208 8.81 12.79 -7.46
N ASP A 209 8.71 13.74 -6.50
CA ASP A 209 9.87 14.43 -5.91
C ASP A 209 10.23 13.89 -4.51
N PHE A 210 9.48 12.91 -3.97
CA PHE A 210 9.75 12.27 -2.69
C PHE A 210 11.03 11.44 -2.78
N ASN A 211 12.03 11.81 -2.01
CA ASN A 211 13.38 11.25 -2.09
C ASN A 211 13.85 10.63 -0.75
N LYS A 212 15.10 10.16 -0.70
CA LYS A 212 15.69 9.55 0.51
C LYS A 212 15.69 10.49 1.71
N ALA A 213 15.94 11.78 1.50
CA ALA A 213 15.95 12.76 2.60
C ALA A 213 14.55 12.92 3.21
N GLU A 214 13.49 12.93 2.39
CA GLU A 214 12.11 12.98 2.87
C GLU A 214 11.71 11.69 3.59
N LEU A 215 12.16 10.52 3.12
CA LEU A 215 11.94 9.25 3.81
C LEU A 215 12.64 9.24 5.19
N ILE A 216 13.88 9.72 5.27
CA ILE A 216 14.62 9.84 6.53
C ILE A 216 13.90 10.78 7.49
N LYS A 217 13.43 11.95 7.03
CA LYS A 217 12.62 12.88 7.86
C LYS A 217 11.36 12.21 8.41
N ALA A 218 10.66 11.41 7.59
CA ALA A 218 9.48 10.70 8.05
C ALA A 218 9.82 9.71 9.18
N ILE A 219 10.93 8.96 9.03
CA ILE A 219 11.39 8.00 10.05
C ILE A 219 11.91 8.73 11.31
N GLU A 220 12.58 9.88 11.17
CA GLU A 220 12.99 10.71 12.31
C GLU A 220 11.80 11.23 13.10
N LYS A 221 10.74 11.68 12.40
CA LYS A 221 9.48 12.09 13.04
C LYS A 221 8.79 10.94 13.76
N TYR A 222 8.78 9.75 13.17
CA TYR A 222 8.30 8.54 13.83
C TYR A 222 9.08 8.25 15.12
N ASN A 223 10.41 8.40 15.11
CA ASN A 223 11.27 8.15 16.28
C ASN A 223 11.10 9.19 17.41
N GLN A 224 10.60 10.40 17.09
CA GLN A 224 10.33 11.44 18.08
C GLN A 224 9.02 11.22 18.85
N ARG A 225 8.20 10.26 18.42
CA ARG A 225 6.90 9.98 19.02
C ARG A 225 7.02 8.96 20.15
N ASP A 226 6.33 9.24 21.25
CA ASP A 226 6.19 8.33 22.37
C ASP A 226 4.95 7.45 22.17
N ARG A 227 5.15 6.20 21.73
CA ARG A 227 4.07 5.24 21.45
C ARG A 227 3.57 4.63 22.77
N ARG A 228 2.51 5.18 23.32
CA ARG A 228 1.98 4.77 24.65
C ARG A 228 1.00 3.61 24.61
N TYR A 229 0.39 3.29 23.48
CA TYR A 229 -0.63 2.22 23.33
C TYR A 229 -1.69 2.23 24.44
N GLY A 230 -2.12 3.43 24.90
CA GLY A 230 -3.08 3.58 25.99
C GLY A 230 -2.50 3.46 27.39
N GLY A 231 -1.19 3.15 27.55
CA GLY A 231 -0.52 3.13 28.85
C GLY A 231 -0.12 4.52 29.35
N VAL A 232 -0.12 4.71 30.67
CA VAL A 232 0.44 5.91 31.32
C VAL A 232 1.86 5.54 31.79
N LYS A 233 2.87 6.37 31.49
CA LYS A 233 4.17 6.26 32.18
C LYS A 233 3.95 6.76 33.61
N GLU A 234 4.22 5.92 34.58
CA GLU A 234 4.41 6.41 35.95
C GLU A 234 5.65 7.33 35.94
N GLU A 235 5.48 8.55 36.46
CA GLU A 235 6.55 9.55 36.61
C GLU A 235 7.56 9.13 37.68
#